data_457996f106d452ba2342e7c157e0edb1
#
_entry.id   457996f106d452ba2342e7c157e0edb1
#
_cell.length_a   1.000
_cell.length_b   1.000
_cell.length_c   1.000
_cell.angle_alpha   90.00
_cell.angle_beta   90.00
_cell.angle_gamma   90.00
#
_symmetry.space_group_name_H-M   'P 1'
#
loop_
_entity.id
_entity.type
_entity.pdbx_description
1 polymer ?
#
loop_
_entity_poly.entity_id
_entity_poly.type
_entity_poly.pdbx_seq_one_letter_code
_entity_poly.pdbx_strand_id
1 'polypeptide(L)'
;MSAVPLPLATRNVPPQGRALPAFAIIGWRWIGRNPAVAVAPILLPFIFLYFLSLISPPSLLPLEIAGAMLFTMQNIGSWVLGDSATWRIECSLQDLFVASPMGRFRYLFGIAFSNLIAMLPALAVLSGLLAWVQYSRGTPVPLYAWGVILGCLLILWVLFSSIGIAVSSRITTQREIWPVGSLSFTLLGMLAPLYYPISYLPPVWQEMAHFVPTTYAALLIQAALGITPAPPLIMALYAGLLGLSGCIGIVIAFQLYRWRTG
;
A
#
# COMPACT_ATOMS: atom_id res chain seq x y z
N MET A 1 6.67 -57.85 16.69
CA MET A 1 5.98 -57.16 15.58
C MET A 1 6.87 -55.97 15.18
N SER A 2 7.66 -56.14 14.12
CA SER A 2 8.54 -55.09 13.59
C SER A 2 7.70 -54.10 12.76
N ALA A 3 7.65 -52.86 13.16
CA ALA A 3 7.01 -51.81 12.39
C ALA A 3 7.76 -51.59 11.06
N VAL A 4 7.08 -51.86 9.96
CA VAL A 4 7.58 -51.58 8.61
C VAL A 4 7.57 -50.03 8.45
N PRO A 5 8.73 -49.38 8.19
CA PRO A 5 8.75 -47.95 7.94
C PRO A 5 8.00 -47.69 6.63
N LEU A 6 6.90 -46.93 6.71
CA LEU A 6 6.21 -46.43 5.53
C LEU A 6 7.19 -45.57 4.71
N PRO A 7 7.34 -45.82 3.38
CA PRO A 7 8.17 -44.99 2.52
C PRO A 7 7.62 -43.57 2.58
N LEU A 8 8.46 -42.62 3.05
CA LEU A 8 8.19 -41.20 2.92
C LEU A 8 7.99 -40.93 1.43
N ALA A 9 6.74 -40.80 1.02
CA ALA A 9 6.41 -40.38 -0.33
C ALA A 9 7.22 -39.10 -0.60
N THR A 10 8.13 -39.16 -1.55
CA THR A 10 8.87 -38.02 -2.07
C THR A 10 7.84 -37.04 -2.62
N ARG A 11 7.33 -36.16 -1.74
CA ARG A 11 6.39 -35.12 -2.13
C ARG A 11 7.15 -34.28 -3.15
N ASN A 12 6.69 -34.31 -4.40
CA ASN A 12 7.14 -33.40 -5.44
C ASN A 12 6.93 -31.97 -4.91
N VAL A 13 7.97 -31.42 -4.31
CA VAL A 13 7.97 -30.03 -3.86
C VAL A 13 7.85 -29.18 -5.13
N PRO A 14 6.78 -28.43 -5.32
CA PRO A 14 6.62 -27.63 -6.53
C PRO A 14 7.82 -26.70 -6.66
N PRO A 15 8.33 -26.48 -7.87
CA PRO A 15 9.51 -25.66 -8.10
C PRO A 15 9.30 -24.27 -7.46
N GLN A 16 10.30 -23.81 -6.75
CA GLN A 16 10.28 -22.60 -5.89
C GLN A 16 9.82 -21.31 -6.62
N GLY A 17 9.80 -21.31 -7.97
CA GLY A 17 9.33 -20.18 -8.79
C GLY A 17 7.80 -19.97 -8.82
N ARG A 18 7.00 -20.91 -8.30
CA ARG A 18 5.53 -20.82 -8.35
C ARG A 18 4.87 -20.14 -7.13
N ALA A 19 5.64 -19.67 -6.17
CA ALA A 19 5.09 -19.06 -4.95
C ALA A 19 4.36 -17.73 -5.24
N LEU A 20 4.95 -16.82 -6.02
CA LEU A 20 4.34 -15.53 -6.35
C LEU A 20 3.03 -15.66 -7.14
N PRO A 21 2.97 -16.48 -8.21
CA PRO A 21 1.70 -16.74 -8.89
C PRO A 21 0.63 -17.30 -7.95
N ALA A 22 1.00 -18.14 -6.97
CA ALA A 22 0.04 -18.67 -6.01
C ALA A 22 -0.57 -17.57 -5.14
N PHE A 23 0.22 -16.62 -4.63
CA PHE A 23 -0.29 -15.48 -3.88
C PHE A 23 -1.16 -14.55 -4.74
N ALA A 24 -0.79 -14.32 -6.00
CA ALA A 24 -1.60 -13.58 -6.95
C ALA A 24 -2.98 -14.24 -7.17
N ILE A 25 -2.99 -15.57 -7.35
CA ILE A 25 -4.24 -16.34 -7.51
C ILE A 25 -5.08 -16.30 -6.25
N ILE A 26 -4.46 -16.37 -5.06
CA ILE A 26 -5.15 -16.25 -3.77
C ILE A 26 -5.83 -14.88 -3.68
N GLY A 27 -5.09 -13.79 -3.92
CA GLY A 27 -5.63 -12.44 -3.89
C GLY A 27 -6.80 -12.26 -4.87
N TRP A 28 -6.64 -12.71 -6.11
CA TRP A 28 -7.68 -12.62 -7.14
C TRP A 28 -8.93 -13.44 -6.81
N ARG A 29 -8.76 -14.68 -6.35
CA ARG A 29 -9.88 -15.53 -5.93
C ARG A 29 -10.59 -14.99 -4.70
N TRP A 30 -9.87 -14.35 -3.79
CA TRP A 30 -10.45 -13.74 -2.62
C TRP A 30 -11.38 -12.58 -2.98
N ILE A 31 -10.97 -11.71 -3.91
CA ILE A 31 -11.81 -10.66 -4.48
C ILE A 31 -13.06 -11.25 -5.13
N GLY A 32 -12.92 -12.28 -5.96
CA GLY A 32 -14.05 -12.90 -6.64
C GLY A 32 -15.08 -13.56 -5.70
N ARG A 33 -14.61 -14.04 -4.54
CA ARG A 33 -15.50 -14.64 -3.51
C ARG A 33 -16.10 -13.62 -2.55
N ASN A 34 -15.44 -12.48 -2.38
CA ASN A 34 -15.84 -11.43 -1.45
C ASN A 34 -15.84 -10.07 -2.18
N PRO A 35 -16.87 -9.78 -2.99
CA PRO A 35 -16.92 -8.54 -3.79
C PRO A 35 -16.86 -7.28 -2.90
N ALA A 36 -17.31 -7.34 -1.65
CA ALA A 36 -17.18 -6.24 -0.70
C ALA A 36 -15.73 -5.81 -0.49
N VAL A 37 -14.78 -6.73 -0.58
CA VAL A 37 -13.34 -6.44 -0.46
C VAL A 37 -12.82 -5.62 -1.63
N ALA A 38 -13.36 -5.80 -2.82
CA ALA A 38 -13.01 -4.97 -3.98
C ALA A 38 -13.74 -3.61 -3.95
N VAL A 39 -14.95 -3.57 -3.41
CA VAL A 39 -15.79 -2.37 -3.38
C VAL A 39 -15.32 -1.38 -2.29
N ALA A 40 -14.94 -1.86 -1.12
CA ALA A 40 -14.55 -0.99 -0.01
C ALA A 40 -13.37 -0.05 -0.32
N PRO A 41 -12.25 -0.50 -0.94
CA PRO A 41 -11.17 0.37 -1.36
C PRO A 41 -11.54 1.38 -2.45
N ILE A 42 -12.60 1.10 -3.23
CA ILE A 42 -13.14 2.03 -4.22
C ILE A 42 -14.04 3.04 -3.53
N LEU A 43 -14.98 2.58 -2.72
CA LEU A 43 -16.05 3.39 -2.15
C LEU A 43 -15.52 4.50 -1.25
N LEU A 44 -14.57 4.19 -0.38
CA LEU A 44 -14.04 5.15 0.59
C LEU A 44 -13.39 6.37 -0.08
N PRO A 45 -12.44 6.23 -1.04
CA PRO A 45 -11.91 7.36 -1.78
C PRO A 45 -12.97 8.17 -2.53
N PHE A 46 -13.98 7.51 -3.10
CA PHE A 46 -15.07 8.21 -3.81
C PHE A 46 -15.97 9.02 -2.89
N ILE A 47 -16.26 8.51 -1.70
CA ILE A 47 -16.98 9.29 -0.67
C ILE A 47 -16.18 10.52 -0.30
N PHE A 48 -14.86 10.39 -0.05
CA PHE A 48 -13.99 11.52 0.23
C PHE A 48 -13.98 12.53 -0.92
N LEU A 49 -13.79 12.07 -2.16
CA LEU A 49 -13.79 12.94 -3.34
C LEU A 49 -15.14 13.66 -3.52
N TYR A 50 -16.26 13.01 -3.25
CA TYR A 50 -17.57 13.63 -3.29
C TYR A 50 -17.67 14.79 -2.29
N PHE A 51 -17.33 14.57 -1.03
CA PHE A 51 -17.38 15.63 -0.03
C PHE A 51 -16.39 16.75 -0.32
N LEU A 52 -15.17 16.43 -0.77
CA LEU A 52 -14.20 17.44 -1.16
C LEU A 52 -14.70 18.28 -2.34
N SER A 53 -15.31 17.69 -3.35
CA SER A 53 -15.84 18.39 -4.51
C SER A 53 -16.95 19.38 -4.18
N LEU A 54 -17.60 19.27 -3.02
CA LEU A 54 -18.60 20.24 -2.53
C LEU A 54 -17.97 21.48 -1.91
N ILE A 55 -16.72 21.37 -1.43
CA ILE A 55 -16.06 22.41 -0.62
C ILE A 55 -14.90 23.03 -1.41
N SER A 56 -14.19 22.23 -2.18
CA SER A 56 -12.99 22.64 -2.90
C SER A 56 -13.29 23.26 -4.25
N PRO A 57 -12.46 24.21 -4.72
CA PRO A 57 -12.59 24.73 -6.07
C PRO A 57 -12.33 23.61 -7.10
N PRO A 58 -13.09 23.60 -8.22
CA PRO A 58 -12.96 22.55 -9.22
C PRO A 58 -11.54 22.38 -9.79
N SER A 59 -10.69 23.41 -9.72
CA SER A 59 -9.29 23.37 -10.15
C SER A 59 -8.45 22.33 -9.38
N LEU A 60 -8.80 22.03 -8.13
CA LEU A 60 -8.08 21.07 -7.29
C LEU A 60 -8.50 19.60 -7.52
N LEU A 61 -9.57 19.35 -8.26
CA LEU A 61 -10.07 17.98 -8.47
C LEU A 61 -9.01 16.98 -8.98
N PRO A 62 -8.08 17.31 -9.91
CA PRO A 62 -7.02 16.39 -10.30
C PRO A 62 -6.08 16.04 -9.14
N LEU A 63 -5.78 17.01 -8.27
CA LEU A 63 -4.98 16.79 -7.07
C LEU A 63 -5.70 15.89 -6.08
N GLU A 64 -6.99 16.12 -5.87
CA GLU A 64 -7.81 15.33 -4.96
C GLU A 64 -7.91 13.86 -5.42
N ILE A 65 -8.04 13.61 -6.74
CA ILE A 65 -8.05 12.25 -7.30
C ILE A 65 -6.67 11.60 -7.10
N ALA A 66 -5.59 12.32 -7.37
CA ALA A 66 -4.24 11.83 -7.13
C ALA A 66 -4.00 11.54 -5.63
N GLY A 67 -4.49 12.43 -4.76
CA GLY A 67 -4.48 12.23 -3.31
C GLY A 67 -5.24 10.98 -2.87
N ALA A 68 -6.40 10.70 -3.49
CA ALA A 68 -7.16 9.48 -3.25
C ALA A 68 -6.39 8.20 -3.65
N MET A 69 -5.60 8.25 -4.74
CA MET A 69 -4.71 7.16 -5.12
C MET A 69 -3.61 6.93 -4.08
N LEU A 70 -2.98 8.01 -3.60
CA LEU A 70 -1.95 7.96 -2.55
C LEU A 70 -2.53 7.41 -1.23
N PHE A 71 -3.71 7.88 -0.83
CA PHE A 71 -4.41 7.41 0.35
C PHE A 71 -4.75 5.91 0.25
N THR A 72 -5.18 5.45 -0.92
CA THR A 72 -5.43 4.02 -1.17
C THR A 72 -4.16 3.20 -0.96
N MET A 73 -3.02 3.65 -1.49
CA MET A 73 -1.73 2.98 -1.29
C MET A 73 -1.24 3.04 0.15
N GLN A 74 -1.46 4.13 0.85
CA GLN A 74 -1.13 4.23 2.27
C GLN A 74 -1.93 3.27 3.12
N ASN A 75 -3.23 3.13 2.86
CA ASN A 75 -4.09 2.20 3.57
C ASN A 75 -3.76 0.72 3.33
N ILE A 76 -3.00 0.38 2.29
CA ILE A 76 -2.56 -1.00 2.06
C ILE A 76 -1.79 -1.56 3.27
N GLY A 77 -1.12 -0.70 4.04
CA GLY A 77 -0.45 -1.08 5.28
C GLY A 77 -1.41 -1.68 6.32
N SER A 78 -2.63 -1.13 6.43
CA SER A 78 -3.67 -1.66 7.32
C SER A 78 -4.15 -3.04 6.88
N TRP A 79 -4.35 -3.24 5.56
CA TRP A 79 -4.77 -4.53 5.02
C TRP A 79 -3.68 -5.60 5.18
N VAL A 80 -2.43 -5.27 4.86
CA VAL A 80 -1.28 -6.18 5.03
C VAL A 80 -1.06 -6.53 6.50
N LEU A 81 -1.23 -5.55 7.41
CA LEU A 81 -1.20 -5.78 8.85
C LEU A 81 -2.29 -6.76 9.27
N GLY A 82 -3.53 -6.52 8.82
CA GLY A 82 -4.69 -7.36 9.12
C GLY A 82 -4.48 -8.80 8.67
N ASP A 83 -4.15 -9.01 7.40
CA ASP A 83 -3.92 -10.34 6.84
C ASP A 83 -2.76 -11.06 7.52
N SER A 84 -1.63 -10.38 7.69
CA SER A 84 -0.45 -10.98 8.33
C SER A 84 -0.71 -11.39 9.77
N ALA A 85 -1.44 -10.57 10.55
CA ALA A 85 -1.80 -10.89 11.93
C ALA A 85 -2.84 -12.01 12.00
N THR A 86 -3.89 -11.97 11.18
CA THR A 86 -4.95 -13.00 11.13
C THR A 86 -4.38 -14.36 10.71
N TRP A 87 -3.53 -14.40 9.69
CA TRP A 87 -2.91 -15.65 9.24
C TRP A 87 -2.02 -16.26 10.31
N ARG A 88 -1.39 -15.46 11.17
CA ARG A 88 -0.58 -15.93 12.28
C ARG A 88 -1.43 -16.38 13.47
N ILE A 89 -2.41 -15.54 13.89
CA ILE A 89 -3.14 -15.74 15.15
C ILE A 89 -4.26 -16.78 14.99
N GLU A 90 -5.04 -16.71 13.91
CA GLU A 90 -6.22 -17.54 13.73
C GLU A 90 -5.96 -18.78 12.89
N CYS A 91 -5.23 -18.62 11.79
CA CYS A 91 -5.10 -19.69 10.81
C CYS A 91 -3.85 -20.54 11.03
N SER A 92 -2.91 -20.13 11.90
CA SER A 92 -1.59 -20.77 12.08
C SER A 92 -0.86 -21.05 10.75
N LEU A 93 -1.21 -20.27 9.70
CA LEU A 93 -0.64 -20.43 8.37
C LEU A 93 0.84 -20.08 8.35
N GLN A 94 1.28 -19.16 9.22
CA GLN A 94 2.69 -18.83 9.36
C GLN A 94 3.52 -20.07 9.71
N ASP A 95 3.04 -20.91 10.62
CA ASP A 95 3.76 -22.12 11.05
C ASP A 95 3.90 -23.13 9.91
N LEU A 96 2.85 -23.25 9.07
CA LEU A 96 2.91 -24.07 7.85
C LEU A 96 3.97 -23.54 6.86
N PHE A 97 4.06 -22.22 6.70
CA PHE A 97 5.06 -21.62 5.82
C PHE A 97 6.47 -21.71 6.41
N VAL A 98 6.64 -21.61 7.74
CA VAL A 98 7.91 -21.83 8.42
C VAL A 98 8.40 -23.27 8.26
N ALA A 99 7.48 -24.24 8.30
CA ALA A 99 7.78 -25.65 8.06
C ALA A 99 8.01 -26.01 6.57
N SER A 100 7.65 -25.10 5.66
CA SER A 100 7.85 -25.28 4.21
C SER A 100 9.23 -24.77 3.76
N PRO A 101 9.73 -25.17 2.57
CA PRO A 101 10.98 -24.63 2.01
C PRO A 101 10.85 -23.16 1.57
N MET A 102 9.75 -22.49 1.86
CA MET A 102 9.53 -21.09 1.53
C MET A 102 10.34 -20.17 2.46
N GLY A 103 11.21 -19.36 1.86
CA GLY A 103 11.98 -18.37 2.61
C GLY A 103 11.11 -17.20 3.09
N ARG A 104 11.49 -16.59 4.22
CA ARG A 104 10.83 -15.44 4.86
C ARG A 104 10.47 -14.32 3.86
N PHE A 105 11.42 -13.95 2.99
CA PHE A 105 11.19 -12.89 1.99
C PHE A 105 10.01 -13.18 1.08
N ARG A 106 9.94 -14.42 0.54
CA ARG A 106 8.86 -14.81 -0.38
C ARG A 106 7.49 -14.79 0.29
N TYR A 107 7.43 -15.17 1.55
CA TYR A 107 6.20 -15.12 2.32
C TYR A 107 5.72 -13.67 2.52
N LEU A 108 6.59 -12.79 3.04
CA LEU A 108 6.24 -11.39 3.32
C LEU A 108 5.89 -10.63 2.04
N PHE A 109 6.69 -10.83 0.99
CA PHE A 109 6.42 -10.24 -0.31
C PHE A 109 5.12 -10.78 -0.91
N GLY A 110 4.83 -12.07 -0.74
CA GLY A 110 3.60 -12.69 -1.20
C GLY A 110 2.35 -12.07 -0.59
N ILE A 111 2.34 -11.83 0.73
CA ILE A 111 1.23 -11.14 1.43
C ILE A 111 1.07 -9.71 0.88
N ALA A 112 2.17 -8.95 0.81
CA ALA A 112 2.14 -7.59 0.30
C ALA A 112 1.63 -7.54 -1.16
N PHE A 113 2.06 -8.48 -1.99
CA PHE A 113 1.66 -8.58 -3.40
C PHE A 113 0.19 -8.99 -3.57
N SER A 114 -0.31 -9.91 -2.75
CA SER A 114 -1.74 -10.28 -2.74
C SER A 114 -2.63 -9.06 -2.44
N ASN A 115 -2.24 -8.25 -1.46
CA ASN A 115 -2.95 -7.03 -1.11
C ASN A 115 -2.84 -5.94 -2.20
N LEU A 116 -1.71 -5.83 -2.90
CA LEU A 116 -1.59 -4.94 -4.05
C LEU A 116 -2.62 -5.28 -5.13
N ILE A 117 -2.76 -6.59 -5.45
CA ILE A 117 -3.75 -7.05 -6.42
C ILE A 117 -5.17 -6.64 -6.02
N ALA A 118 -5.49 -6.72 -4.71
CA ALA A 118 -6.79 -6.31 -4.21
C ALA A 118 -7.06 -4.79 -4.38
N MET A 119 -6.02 -3.96 -4.40
CA MET A 119 -6.15 -2.51 -4.60
C MET A 119 -6.15 -2.08 -6.08
N LEU A 120 -5.72 -2.95 -7.01
CA LEU A 120 -5.66 -2.61 -8.44
C LEU A 120 -6.98 -2.11 -9.03
N PRO A 121 -8.16 -2.68 -8.72
CA PRO A 121 -9.43 -2.16 -9.23
C PRO A 121 -9.69 -0.71 -8.81
N ALA A 122 -9.42 -0.36 -7.55
CA ALA A 122 -9.58 1.00 -7.05
C ALA A 122 -8.64 1.98 -7.76
N LEU A 123 -7.37 1.60 -7.90
CA LEU A 123 -6.38 2.41 -8.61
C LEU A 123 -6.73 2.58 -10.09
N ALA A 124 -7.22 1.52 -10.75
CA ALA A 124 -7.63 1.60 -12.16
C ALA A 124 -8.78 2.59 -12.35
N VAL A 125 -9.79 2.55 -11.47
CA VAL A 125 -10.93 3.48 -11.53
C VAL A 125 -10.47 4.91 -11.26
N LEU A 126 -9.65 5.15 -10.24
CA LEU A 126 -9.12 6.48 -9.91
C LEU A 126 -8.20 7.01 -11.03
N SER A 127 -7.36 6.16 -11.63
CA SER A 127 -6.51 6.53 -12.77
C SER A 127 -7.34 6.91 -14.00
N GLY A 128 -8.38 6.13 -14.28
CA GLY A 128 -9.34 6.43 -15.35
C GLY A 128 -10.06 7.75 -15.13
N LEU A 129 -10.48 8.02 -13.87
CA LEU A 129 -11.12 9.28 -13.49
C LEU A 129 -10.15 10.46 -13.64
N LEU A 130 -8.89 10.33 -13.21
CA LEU A 130 -7.86 11.36 -13.38
C LEU A 130 -7.63 11.66 -14.87
N ALA A 131 -7.49 10.62 -15.70
CA ALA A 131 -7.30 10.76 -17.12
C ALA A 131 -8.50 11.48 -17.78
N TRP A 132 -9.71 11.07 -17.43
CA TRP A 132 -10.94 11.65 -17.97
C TRP A 132 -11.10 13.12 -17.57
N VAL A 133 -10.88 13.47 -16.29
CA VAL A 133 -10.98 14.85 -15.79
C VAL A 133 -9.96 15.76 -16.47
N GLN A 134 -8.73 15.31 -16.61
CA GLN A 134 -7.68 16.10 -17.27
C GLN A 134 -7.92 16.23 -18.78
N TYR A 135 -8.39 15.17 -19.44
CA TYR A 135 -8.75 15.21 -20.85
C TYR A 135 -9.90 16.19 -21.11
N SER A 136 -10.95 16.18 -20.28
CA SER A 136 -12.12 17.07 -20.42
C SER A 136 -11.75 18.54 -20.20
N ARG A 137 -10.63 18.83 -19.54
CA ARG A 137 -10.08 20.19 -19.34
C ARG A 137 -9.12 20.64 -20.46
N GLY A 138 -8.87 19.79 -21.43
CA GLY A 138 -7.90 20.06 -22.50
C GLY A 138 -6.43 20.01 -22.05
N THR A 139 -6.16 19.47 -20.87
CA THR A 139 -4.82 19.32 -20.29
C THR A 139 -4.52 17.85 -20.01
N PRO A 140 -4.38 16.99 -21.03
CA PRO A 140 -4.17 15.56 -20.81
C PRO A 140 -2.91 15.31 -19.98
N VAL A 141 -2.99 14.32 -19.08
CA VAL A 141 -1.87 13.93 -18.21
C VAL A 141 -0.70 13.47 -19.08
N PRO A 142 0.46 14.13 -19.00
CA PRO A 142 1.61 13.74 -19.82
C PRO A 142 2.17 12.39 -19.39
N LEU A 143 2.78 11.66 -20.33
CA LEU A 143 3.27 10.30 -20.09
C LEU A 143 4.26 10.22 -18.92
N TYR A 144 5.13 11.22 -18.80
CA TYR A 144 6.09 11.25 -17.69
C TYR A 144 5.40 11.35 -16.32
N ALA A 145 4.27 12.07 -16.22
CA ALA A 145 3.52 12.18 -14.97
C ALA A 145 2.90 10.83 -14.54
N TRP A 146 2.46 10.03 -15.49
CA TRP A 146 2.05 8.65 -15.20
C TRP A 146 3.21 7.81 -14.64
N GLY A 147 4.43 8.00 -15.18
CA GLY A 147 5.63 7.37 -14.64
C GLY A 147 5.92 7.79 -13.19
N VAL A 148 5.79 9.08 -12.88
CA VAL A 148 5.95 9.61 -11.52
C VAL A 148 4.87 9.06 -10.59
N ILE A 149 3.60 9.08 -11.00
CA ILE A 149 2.49 8.53 -10.22
C ILE A 149 2.74 7.06 -9.90
N LEU A 150 3.05 6.24 -10.91
CA LEU A 150 3.31 4.81 -10.72
C LEU A 150 4.50 4.58 -9.78
N GLY A 151 5.60 5.32 -9.96
CA GLY A 151 6.77 5.23 -9.09
C GLY A 151 6.44 5.55 -7.64
N CYS A 152 5.70 6.64 -7.39
CA CYS A 152 5.24 7.01 -6.06
C CYS A 152 4.35 5.92 -5.43
N LEU A 153 3.38 5.40 -6.18
CA LEU A 153 2.48 4.34 -5.70
C LEU A 153 3.26 3.06 -5.34
N LEU A 154 4.23 2.66 -6.16
CA LEU A 154 5.05 1.47 -5.89
C LEU A 154 5.93 1.63 -4.65
N ILE A 155 6.55 2.80 -4.47
CA ILE A 155 7.37 3.05 -3.28
C ILE A 155 6.49 3.09 -2.02
N LEU A 156 5.33 3.73 -2.08
CA LEU A 156 4.38 3.75 -0.96
C LEU A 156 3.83 2.35 -0.65
N TRP A 157 3.54 1.54 -1.67
CA TRP A 157 3.18 0.15 -1.47
C TRP A 157 4.25 -0.62 -0.68
N VAL A 158 5.52 -0.50 -1.08
CA VAL A 158 6.63 -1.16 -0.39
C VAL A 158 6.75 -0.65 1.05
N LEU A 159 6.73 0.66 1.24
CA LEU A 159 6.86 1.29 2.55
C LEU A 159 5.75 0.86 3.51
N PHE A 160 4.49 1.07 3.11
CA PHE A 160 3.35 0.83 4.01
C PHE A 160 3.08 -0.66 4.23
N SER A 161 3.30 -1.51 3.22
CA SER A 161 3.29 -2.96 3.42
C SER A 161 4.36 -3.40 4.42
N SER A 162 5.54 -2.82 4.34
CA SER A 162 6.64 -3.11 5.28
C SER A 162 6.30 -2.70 6.70
N ILE A 163 5.74 -1.51 6.89
CA ILE A 163 5.27 -1.02 8.20
C ILE A 163 4.14 -1.94 8.72
N GLY A 164 3.17 -2.27 7.88
CA GLY A 164 2.08 -3.18 8.23
C GLY A 164 2.57 -4.53 8.72
N ILE A 165 3.53 -5.14 8.02
CA ILE A 165 4.19 -6.38 8.40
C ILE A 165 4.92 -6.23 9.74
N ALA A 166 5.70 -5.17 9.92
CA ALA A 166 6.44 -4.94 11.16
C ALA A 166 5.52 -4.81 12.37
N VAL A 167 4.47 -4.01 12.25
CA VAL A 167 3.47 -3.78 13.30
C VAL A 167 2.67 -5.06 13.58
N SER A 168 2.28 -5.81 12.53
CA SER A 168 1.51 -7.05 12.68
C SER A 168 2.20 -8.04 13.62
N SER A 169 3.53 -8.09 13.63
CA SER A 169 4.31 -9.01 14.48
C SER A 169 4.20 -8.72 15.98
N ARG A 170 3.70 -7.54 16.35
CA ARG A 170 3.52 -7.11 17.75
C ARG A 170 2.09 -7.29 18.26
N ILE A 171 1.14 -7.48 17.37
CA ILE A 171 -0.26 -7.73 17.71
C ILE A 171 -0.37 -9.14 18.27
N THR A 172 -1.00 -9.28 19.43
CA THR A 172 -1.17 -10.56 20.13
C THR A 172 -2.61 -11.06 20.11
N THR A 173 -3.56 -10.16 19.94
CA THR A 173 -4.98 -10.50 19.96
C THR A 173 -5.68 -10.03 18.68
N GLN A 174 -6.68 -10.79 18.23
CA GLN A 174 -7.49 -10.44 17.07
C GLN A 174 -8.19 -9.08 17.22
N ARG A 175 -8.59 -8.73 18.44
CA ARG A 175 -9.32 -7.48 18.72
C ARG A 175 -8.49 -6.22 18.44
N GLU A 176 -7.14 -6.33 18.49
CA GLU A 176 -6.22 -5.22 18.26
C GLU A 176 -5.96 -4.96 16.78
N ILE A 177 -6.20 -5.94 15.90
CA ILE A 177 -5.82 -5.89 14.49
C ILE A 177 -6.39 -4.64 13.79
N TRP A 178 -7.71 -4.52 13.80
CA TRP A 178 -8.38 -3.44 13.07
C TRP A 178 -8.22 -2.06 13.71
N PRO A 179 -8.35 -1.89 15.04
CA PRO A 179 -8.10 -0.58 15.67
C PRO A 179 -6.67 -0.08 15.43
N VAL A 180 -5.66 -0.94 15.61
CA VAL A 180 -4.27 -0.54 15.38
C VAL A 180 -4.00 -0.22 13.92
N GLY A 181 -4.49 -1.08 13.00
CA GLY A 181 -4.31 -0.88 11.56
C GLY A 181 -4.99 0.40 11.08
N SER A 182 -6.31 0.51 11.27
CA SER A 182 -7.07 1.64 10.76
C SER A 182 -6.61 2.98 11.36
N LEU A 183 -6.42 3.04 12.67
CA LEU A 183 -6.03 4.28 13.34
C LEU A 183 -4.65 4.75 12.88
N SER A 184 -3.65 3.87 12.88
CA SER A 184 -2.28 4.25 12.53
C SER A 184 -2.16 4.78 11.11
N PHE A 185 -2.74 4.07 10.13
CA PHE A 185 -2.59 4.46 8.72
C PHE A 185 -3.52 5.61 8.33
N THR A 186 -4.70 5.73 8.94
CA THR A 186 -5.58 6.87 8.70
C THR A 186 -5.01 8.17 9.27
N LEU A 187 -4.46 8.13 10.49
CA LEU A 187 -3.81 9.31 11.08
C LEU A 187 -2.62 9.79 10.25
N LEU A 188 -1.77 8.87 9.77
CA LEU A 188 -0.69 9.21 8.86
C LEU A 188 -1.20 9.87 7.57
N GLY A 189 -2.34 9.41 7.04
CA GLY A 189 -2.96 10.00 5.86
C GLY A 189 -3.53 11.40 6.08
N MET A 190 -4.02 11.66 7.27
CA MET A 190 -4.52 13.00 7.63
C MET A 190 -3.42 14.03 7.82
N LEU A 191 -2.21 13.59 8.22
CA LEU A 191 -1.06 14.48 8.38
C LEU A 191 -0.42 14.88 7.05
N ALA A 192 -0.54 14.06 6.01
CA ALA A 192 0.01 14.36 4.70
C ALA A 192 -0.95 15.24 3.87
N PRO A 193 -0.45 16.26 3.14
CA PRO A 193 -1.26 17.13 2.27
C PRO A 193 -1.64 16.42 0.97
N LEU A 194 -2.46 15.36 1.08
CA LEU A 194 -2.82 14.51 -0.05
C LEU A 194 -3.81 15.17 -1.01
N TYR A 195 -4.76 15.93 -0.46
CA TYR A 195 -5.92 16.44 -1.18
C TYR A 195 -5.85 17.94 -1.47
N TYR A 196 -4.84 18.63 -0.93
CA TYR A 196 -4.67 20.09 -1.04
C TYR A 196 -3.18 20.44 -1.08
N PRO A 197 -2.82 21.61 -1.63
CA PRO A 197 -1.45 22.09 -1.58
C PRO A 197 -0.97 22.28 -0.13
N ILE A 198 0.30 21.98 0.13
CA ILE A 198 0.89 22.09 1.48
C ILE A 198 0.77 23.52 2.06
N SER A 199 0.75 24.53 1.19
CA SER A 199 0.60 25.94 1.57
C SER A 199 -0.72 26.27 2.27
N TYR A 200 -1.72 25.39 2.20
CA TYR A 200 -3.02 25.58 2.90
C TYR A 200 -2.93 25.18 4.38
N LEU A 201 -1.89 24.46 4.76
CA LEU A 201 -1.65 24.11 6.16
C LEU A 201 -1.04 25.27 6.93
N PRO A 202 -1.36 25.43 8.24
CA PRO A 202 -0.62 26.32 9.13
C PRO A 202 0.88 25.93 9.18
N PRO A 203 1.81 26.88 9.42
CA PRO A 203 3.25 26.65 9.33
C PRO A 203 3.74 25.43 10.14
N VAL A 204 3.24 25.26 11.36
CA VAL A 204 3.60 24.11 12.22
C VAL A 204 3.21 22.78 11.57
N TRP A 205 2.04 22.71 10.94
CA TRP A 205 1.59 21.49 10.26
C TRP A 205 2.33 21.25 8.96
N GLN A 206 2.81 22.28 8.27
CA GLN A 206 3.69 22.12 7.09
C GLN A 206 4.99 21.41 7.48
N GLU A 207 5.61 21.83 8.58
CA GLU A 207 6.82 21.17 9.08
C GLU A 207 6.55 19.71 9.50
N MET A 208 5.45 19.48 10.22
CA MET A 208 5.06 18.11 10.62
C MET A 208 4.76 17.22 9.40
N ALA A 209 4.15 17.74 8.35
CA ALA A 209 3.87 16.98 7.14
C ALA A 209 5.14 16.44 6.48
N HIS A 210 6.26 17.15 6.56
CA HIS A 210 7.54 16.68 6.00
C HIS A 210 8.13 15.43 6.70
N PHE A 211 7.65 15.09 7.90
CA PHE A 211 8.01 13.81 8.53
C PHE A 211 7.24 12.61 7.96
N VAL A 212 6.16 12.88 7.20
CA VAL A 212 5.35 11.83 6.60
C VAL A 212 5.80 11.57 5.16
N PRO A 213 6.30 10.38 4.83
CA PRO A 213 6.82 10.09 3.48
C PRO A 213 5.82 10.30 2.36
N THR A 214 4.53 10.12 2.63
CA THR A 214 3.46 10.34 1.65
C THR A 214 3.40 11.80 1.17
N THR A 215 3.88 12.75 1.97
CA THR A 215 3.99 14.16 1.58
C THR A 215 4.90 14.33 0.37
N TYR A 216 6.05 13.65 0.33
CA TYR A 216 6.96 13.73 -0.81
C TYR A 216 6.34 13.14 -2.09
N ALA A 217 5.55 12.07 -1.95
CA ALA A 217 4.81 11.53 -3.07
C ALA A 217 3.74 12.52 -3.58
N ALA A 218 3.01 13.18 -2.67
CA ALA A 218 2.02 14.20 -3.03
C ALA A 218 2.68 15.39 -3.75
N LEU A 219 3.79 15.91 -3.23
CA LEU A 219 4.52 17.03 -3.84
C LEU A 219 5.09 16.68 -5.23
N LEU A 220 5.60 15.45 -5.40
CA LEU A 220 6.07 14.96 -6.69
C LEU A 220 4.94 14.89 -7.72
N ILE A 221 3.79 14.36 -7.34
CA ILE A 221 2.64 14.25 -8.23
C ILE A 221 2.07 15.63 -8.54
N GLN A 222 1.99 16.55 -7.58
CA GLN A 222 1.57 17.95 -7.80
C GLN A 222 2.48 18.64 -8.83
N ALA A 223 3.80 18.46 -8.71
CA ALA A 223 4.76 19.01 -9.64
C ALA A 223 4.62 18.35 -11.04
N ALA A 224 4.45 17.03 -11.10
CA ALA A 224 4.29 16.31 -12.36
C ALA A 224 2.99 16.66 -13.11
N LEU A 225 1.90 16.98 -12.37
CA LEU A 225 0.63 17.44 -12.93
C LEU A 225 0.63 18.95 -13.26
N GLY A 226 1.73 19.68 -12.96
CA GLY A 226 1.84 21.12 -13.20
C GLY A 226 1.01 21.99 -12.25
N ILE A 227 0.51 21.43 -11.15
CA ILE A 227 -0.31 22.17 -10.17
C ILE A 227 0.58 23.09 -9.32
N THR A 228 1.71 22.56 -8.85
CA THR A 228 2.69 23.28 -8.05
C THR A 228 4.07 23.05 -8.69
N PRO A 229 4.49 23.88 -9.66
CA PRO A 229 5.77 23.67 -10.35
C PRO A 229 6.93 23.72 -9.36
N ALA A 230 7.82 22.73 -9.44
CA ALA A 230 9.02 22.64 -8.62
C ALA A 230 10.27 22.47 -9.49
N PRO A 231 11.42 23.06 -9.10
CA PRO A 231 12.67 22.87 -9.81
C PRO A 231 13.06 21.39 -9.86
N PRO A 232 13.70 20.90 -10.95
CA PRO A 232 14.10 19.50 -11.10
C PRO A 232 14.94 18.96 -9.95
N LEU A 233 15.78 19.80 -9.35
CA LEU A 233 16.61 19.43 -8.20
C LEU A 233 15.75 19.10 -6.96
N ILE A 234 14.70 19.88 -6.72
CA ILE A 234 13.77 19.64 -5.59
C ILE A 234 12.96 18.37 -5.85
N MET A 235 12.53 18.14 -7.08
CA MET A 235 11.84 16.89 -7.44
C MET A 235 12.75 15.67 -7.23
N ALA A 236 14.03 15.75 -7.61
CA ALA A 236 14.99 14.69 -7.35
C ALA A 236 15.23 14.46 -5.86
N LEU A 237 15.28 15.52 -5.04
CA LEU A 237 15.37 15.41 -3.59
C LEU A 237 14.14 14.68 -3.00
N TYR A 238 12.93 15.08 -3.39
CA TYR A 238 11.70 14.42 -2.92
C TYR A 238 11.64 12.95 -3.33
N ALA A 239 12.05 12.63 -4.57
CA ALA A 239 12.13 11.25 -5.03
C ALA A 239 13.17 10.45 -4.24
N GLY A 240 14.32 11.04 -3.91
CA GLY A 240 15.35 10.45 -3.06
C GLY A 240 14.87 10.17 -1.65
N LEU A 241 14.21 11.13 -1.00
CA LEU A 241 13.64 10.98 0.34
C LEU A 241 12.55 9.91 0.39
N LEU A 242 11.67 9.90 -0.62
CA LEU A 242 10.63 8.89 -0.74
C LEU A 242 11.25 7.48 -0.96
N GLY A 243 12.24 7.36 -1.85
CA GLY A 243 12.96 6.11 -2.08
C GLY A 243 13.69 5.60 -0.82
N LEU A 244 14.37 6.51 -0.11
CA LEU A 244 15.04 6.21 1.15
C LEU A 244 14.05 5.68 2.20
N SER A 245 12.87 6.31 2.32
CA SER A 245 11.83 5.85 3.24
C SER A 245 11.34 4.44 2.90
N GLY A 246 11.20 4.10 1.61
CA GLY A 246 10.87 2.74 1.17
C GLY A 246 11.95 1.72 1.57
N CYS A 247 13.24 2.05 1.39
CA CYS A 247 14.35 1.20 1.80
C CYS A 247 14.39 1.00 3.32
N ILE A 248 14.21 2.07 4.09
CA ILE A 248 14.11 2.00 5.56
C ILE A 248 12.94 1.10 5.98
N GLY A 249 11.78 1.23 5.34
CA GLY A 249 10.63 0.38 5.60
C GLY A 249 10.95 -1.10 5.43
N ILE A 250 11.62 -1.49 4.34
CA ILE A 250 12.05 -2.86 4.09
C ILE A 250 12.97 -3.36 5.23
N VAL A 251 13.97 -2.58 5.59
CA VAL A 251 14.92 -2.94 6.67
C VAL A 251 14.17 -3.15 7.99
N ILE A 252 13.27 -2.23 8.34
CA ILE A 252 12.44 -2.33 9.55
C ILE A 252 11.59 -3.61 9.53
N ALA A 253 10.93 -3.92 8.41
CA ALA A 253 10.14 -5.13 8.30
C ALA A 253 10.98 -6.39 8.52
N PHE A 254 12.17 -6.43 7.92
CA PHE A 254 13.07 -7.57 8.10
C PHE A 254 13.63 -7.72 9.52
N GLN A 255 13.89 -6.64 10.21
CA GLN A 255 14.44 -6.67 11.58
C GLN A 255 13.35 -6.97 12.61
N LEU A 256 12.20 -6.35 12.49
CA LEU A 256 11.15 -6.42 13.51
C LEU A 256 10.20 -7.60 13.36
N TYR A 257 10.05 -8.17 12.14
CA TYR A 257 9.13 -9.28 11.96
C TYR A 257 9.65 -10.58 12.58
N ARG A 258 8.87 -11.16 13.48
CA ARG A 258 9.18 -12.43 14.13
C ARG A 258 8.78 -13.60 13.25
N TRP A 259 9.77 -14.17 12.52
CA TRP A 259 9.55 -15.29 11.61
C TRP A 259 9.33 -16.63 12.33
N ARG A 260 10.01 -16.83 13.45
CA ARG A 260 9.88 -18.00 14.31
C ARG A 260 9.42 -17.53 15.67
N THR A 261 8.31 -18.02 16.14
CA THR A 261 7.91 -17.96 17.55
C THR A 261 8.74 -19.00 18.24
N GLY A 262 9.77 -18.55 18.99
CA GLY A 262 10.59 -19.41 19.82
C GLY A 262 9.82 -19.95 21.00
#